data_c2afe79e8affc360fa853ad7cfc0446c
#
_entry.id   c2afe79e8affc360fa853ad7cfc0446c
#
_cell.length_a   1.000
_cell.length_b   1.000
_cell.length_c   1.000
_cell.angle_alpha   90.00
_cell.angle_beta   90.00
_cell.angle_gamma   90.00
#
_symmetry.space_group_name_H-M   'P 1'
#
loop_
_entity.id
_entity.type
_entity.pdbx_description
1 polymer ?
#
loop_
_entity_poly.entity_id
_entity_poly.type
_entity_poly.pdbx_seq_one_letter_code
_entity_poly.pdbx_strand_id
1 'polypeptide(L)'
;MRLAWDSKERAAKADGKYVRERSSALYHTARWTRLSRIFRAQHPLCEECRKKGVITSAAVVDHIIPFPVCEDFFDRNNLQSLCETCNHAKGQRDKKLIQEWRRNHPEV
;
A
#
# COMPACT_ATOMS: atom_id res chain seq x y z
N MET A 1 -21.77 8.96 6.12
CA MET A 1 -20.80 8.94 5.19
C MET A 1 -20.64 7.65 4.45
N ARG A 2 -20.82 6.56 5.13
CA ARG A 2 -20.72 5.30 4.50
C ARG A 2 -21.87 4.97 3.63
N LEU A 3 -23.06 5.46 3.96
CA LEU A 3 -24.26 5.16 3.21
C LEU A 3 -24.20 5.62 1.78
N ALA A 4 -23.60 6.77 1.56
CA ALA A 4 -23.59 7.36 0.25
C ALA A 4 -22.78 6.59 -0.77
N TRP A 5 -21.86 5.76 -0.33
CA TRP A 5 -20.97 5.09 -1.26
C TRP A 5 -21.19 3.59 -1.39
N ASP A 6 -22.21 3.09 -0.76
CA ASP A 6 -22.47 1.67 -0.80
C ASP A 6 -22.64 1.08 -2.19
N SER A 7 -23.49 1.68 -3.02
CA SER A 7 -23.69 1.11 -4.35
C SER A 7 -22.47 1.28 -5.23
N LYS A 8 -21.77 2.39 -5.08
CA LYS A 8 -20.56 2.62 -5.81
C LYS A 8 -19.50 1.62 -5.40
N GLU A 9 -19.44 1.32 -4.11
CA GLU A 9 -18.50 0.36 -3.59
C GLU A 9 -18.76 -1.04 -4.14
N ARG A 10 -20.02 -1.44 -4.23
CA ARG A 10 -20.35 -2.74 -4.77
C ARG A 10 -19.99 -2.87 -6.24
N ALA A 11 -20.25 -1.84 -7.02
CA ALA A 11 -19.88 -1.85 -8.42
C ALA A 11 -18.38 -1.91 -8.61
N ALA A 12 -17.66 -1.16 -7.80
CA ALA A 12 -16.21 -1.16 -7.87
C ALA A 12 -15.60 -2.50 -7.50
N LYS A 13 -16.20 -3.19 -6.54
CA LYS A 13 -15.76 -4.53 -6.17
C LYS A 13 -15.83 -5.49 -7.33
N ALA A 14 -16.91 -5.42 -8.11
CA ALA A 14 -17.14 -6.35 -9.20
C ALA A 14 -16.02 -6.32 -10.24
N ASP A 15 -15.46 -5.14 -10.52
CA ASP A 15 -14.41 -5.02 -11.50
C ASP A 15 -13.03 -4.69 -10.89
N GLY A 16 -12.94 -4.72 -9.57
CA GLY A 16 -11.66 -4.49 -8.90
C GLY A 16 -11.33 -3.04 -8.60
N LYS A 17 -12.13 -2.11 -9.09
CA LYS A 17 -11.90 -0.70 -8.86
C LYS A 17 -12.00 -0.33 -7.39
N TYR A 18 -12.86 -1.01 -6.67
CA TYR A 18 -13.06 -0.77 -5.26
C TYR A 18 -11.75 -0.79 -4.48
N VAL A 19 -10.92 -1.81 -4.73
CA VAL A 19 -9.65 -1.96 -4.02
C VAL A 19 -8.74 -0.78 -4.26
N ARG A 20 -8.60 -0.36 -5.52
CA ARG A 20 -7.73 0.76 -5.85
C ARG A 20 -8.22 2.07 -5.25
N GLU A 21 -9.52 2.32 -5.31
CA GLU A 21 -10.09 3.55 -4.79
C GLU A 21 -9.95 3.63 -3.28
N ARG A 22 -10.18 2.52 -2.60
CA ARG A 22 -10.07 2.49 -1.15
C ARG A 22 -8.63 2.70 -0.69
N SER A 23 -7.69 2.06 -1.36
CA SER A 23 -6.28 2.23 -1.07
C SER A 23 -5.87 3.68 -1.24
N SER A 24 -6.26 4.27 -2.37
CA SER A 24 -5.93 5.65 -2.66
C SER A 24 -6.47 6.60 -1.58
N ALA A 25 -7.71 6.38 -1.16
CA ALA A 25 -8.32 7.20 -0.12
C ALA A 25 -7.53 7.15 1.19
N LEU A 26 -7.08 5.97 1.57
CA LEU A 26 -6.32 5.80 2.81
C LEU A 26 -4.97 6.50 2.76
N TYR A 27 -4.33 6.53 1.60
CA TYR A 27 -3.06 7.23 1.44
C TYR A 27 -3.21 8.75 1.56
N HIS A 28 -4.43 9.27 1.40
CA HIS A 28 -4.69 10.70 1.48
C HIS A 28 -5.19 11.15 2.86
N THR A 29 -5.15 10.28 3.86
CA THR A 29 -5.59 10.64 5.19
C THR A 29 -4.48 11.31 5.99
N ALA A 30 -4.87 12.14 6.96
CA ALA A 30 -3.92 12.76 7.86
C ALA A 30 -3.18 11.69 8.68
N ARG A 31 -3.87 10.61 9.01
CA ARG A 31 -3.28 9.51 9.75
C ARG A 31 -2.12 8.89 8.99
N TRP A 32 -2.30 8.64 7.69
CA TRP A 32 -1.22 8.09 6.88
C TRP A 32 -0.08 9.08 6.71
N THR A 33 -0.40 10.34 6.47
CA THR A 33 0.63 11.36 6.30
C THR A 33 1.54 11.43 7.53
N ARG A 34 0.94 11.42 8.71
CA ARG A 34 1.71 11.47 9.96
C ARG A 34 2.52 10.20 10.15
N LEU A 35 1.89 9.06 9.99
CA LEU A 35 2.54 7.77 10.19
C LEU A 35 3.72 7.60 9.25
N SER A 36 3.52 7.87 7.96
CA SER A 36 4.58 7.68 6.97
C SER A 36 5.74 8.66 7.18
N ARG A 37 5.43 9.88 7.59
CA ARG A 37 6.48 10.86 7.85
C ARG A 37 7.35 10.43 9.03
N ILE A 38 6.72 9.99 10.12
CA ILE A 38 7.45 9.52 11.29
C ILE A 38 8.25 8.27 10.95
N PHE A 39 7.63 7.35 10.24
CA PHE A 39 8.30 6.10 9.87
C PHE A 39 9.54 6.38 9.02
N ARG A 40 9.41 7.24 8.01
CA ARG A 40 10.54 7.57 7.14
C ARG A 40 11.65 8.29 7.88
N ALA A 41 11.29 9.12 8.87
CA ALA A 41 12.30 9.78 9.69
C ALA A 41 13.11 8.77 10.50
N GLN A 42 12.47 7.70 10.95
CA GLN A 42 13.13 6.64 11.71
C GLN A 42 13.84 5.64 10.81
N HIS A 43 13.40 5.52 9.55
CA HIS A 43 13.97 4.59 8.58
C HIS A 43 14.26 5.33 7.28
N PRO A 44 15.33 6.13 7.26
CA PRO A 44 15.58 7.03 6.13
C PRO A 44 16.19 6.38 4.89
N LEU A 45 16.58 5.13 4.97
CA LEU A 45 17.20 4.46 3.83
C LEU A 45 16.25 3.46 3.18
N CYS A 46 16.40 3.30 1.85
CA CYS A 46 15.65 2.30 1.11
C CYS A 46 16.01 0.90 1.60
N GLU A 47 15.02 0.17 2.06
CA GLU A 47 15.24 -1.16 2.64
C GLU A 47 15.72 -2.15 1.58
N GLU A 48 15.18 -2.10 0.37
CA GLU A 48 15.59 -3.01 -0.70
C GLU A 48 17.03 -2.77 -1.14
N CYS A 49 17.40 -1.50 -1.27
CA CYS A 49 18.78 -1.17 -1.60
C CYS A 49 19.73 -1.60 -0.49
N ARG A 50 19.31 -1.41 0.76
CA ARG A 50 20.12 -1.79 1.92
C ARG A 50 20.42 -3.29 1.91
N LYS A 51 19.44 -4.10 1.55
CA LYS A 51 19.62 -5.55 1.45
C LYS A 51 20.67 -5.93 0.40
N LYS A 52 20.84 -5.09 -0.59
CA LYS A 52 21.83 -5.32 -1.66
C LYS A 52 23.18 -4.66 -1.35
N GLY A 53 23.31 -4.08 -0.17
CA GLY A 53 24.54 -3.41 0.22
C GLY A 53 24.69 -2.00 -0.35
N VAL A 54 23.58 -1.41 -0.83
CA VAL A 54 23.61 -0.07 -1.42
C VAL A 54 22.88 0.90 -0.49
N ILE A 55 23.49 2.06 -0.27
CA ILE A 55 22.89 3.10 0.57
C ILE A 55 22.17 4.09 -0.32
N THR A 56 20.85 4.11 -0.23
CA THR A 56 19.99 5.00 -1.03
C THR A 56 18.95 5.61 -0.11
N SER A 57 18.77 6.92 -0.21
CA SER A 57 17.72 7.59 0.57
C SER A 57 16.36 7.11 0.17
N ALA A 58 15.48 6.94 1.15
CA ALA A 58 14.10 6.57 0.88
C ALA A 58 13.33 7.80 0.40
N ALA A 59 12.39 7.57 -0.48
CA ALA A 59 11.51 8.62 -0.99
C ALA A 59 10.08 8.41 -0.51
N VAL A 60 9.69 7.17 -0.27
CA VAL A 60 8.31 6.83 0.09
C VAL A 60 8.30 5.76 1.17
N VAL A 61 7.14 5.60 1.82
CA VAL A 61 6.88 4.50 2.72
C VAL A 61 5.85 3.61 2.04
N ASP A 62 6.09 2.31 2.07
CA ASP A 62 5.27 1.34 1.39
C ASP A 62 4.90 0.20 2.31
N HIS A 63 3.88 -0.56 1.95
CA HIS A 63 3.48 -1.75 2.67
C HIS A 63 4.28 -2.95 2.17
N ILE A 64 4.85 -3.72 3.10
CA ILE A 64 5.59 -4.93 2.74
C ILE A 64 4.63 -5.90 2.04
N ILE A 65 3.49 -6.15 2.67
CA ILE A 65 2.40 -6.89 2.06
C ILE A 65 1.35 -5.87 1.66
N PRO A 66 1.01 -5.76 0.37
CA PRO A 66 0.15 -4.66 -0.09
C PRO A 66 -1.26 -4.76 0.44
N PHE A 67 -1.90 -3.61 0.59
CA PHE A 67 -3.31 -3.53 0.89
C PHE A 67 -4.08 -3.83 -0.42
N PRO A 68 -5.12 -4.66 -0.43
CA PRO A 68 -5.85 -5.18 0.73
C PRO A 68 -5.37 -6.53 1.25
N VAL A 69 -4.30 -7.09 0.71
CA VAL A 69 -3.81 -8.39 1.16
C VAL A 69 -3.47 -8.32 2.65
N CYS A 70 -2.80 -7.25 3.08
CA CYS A 70 -2.63 -7.01 4.51
C CYS A 70 -3.97 -6.52 5.07
N GLU A 71 -4.26 -6.89 6.31
CA GLU A 71 -5.55 -6.56 6.90
C GLU A 71 -5.61 -5.14 7.43
N ASP A 72 -4.51 -4.68 8.02
CA ASP A 72 -4.46 -3.36 8.63
C ASP A 72 -3.54 -2.45 7.82
N PHE A 73 -4.12 -1.46 7.19
CA PHE A 73 -3.39 -0.48 6.39
C PHE A 73 -2.35 0.28 7.23
N PHE A 74 -2.62 0.46 8.51
CA PHE A 74 -1.79 1.27 9.39
C PHE A 74 -0.86 0.45 10.29
N ASP A 75 -0.69 -0.83 10.02
CA ASP A 75 0.20 -1.68 10.80
C ASP A 75 1.66 -1.31 10.54
N ARG A 76 2.30 -0.74 11.55
CA ARG A 76 3.69 -0.27 11.44
C ARG A 76 4.66 -1.41 11.17
N ASN A 77 4.34 -2.61 11.58
CA ASN A 77 5.20 -3.76 11.32
C ASN A 77 5.17 -4.21 9.87
N ASN A 78 4.23 -3.70 9.10
CA ASN A 78 4.09 -4.03 7.69
C ASN A 78 4.52 -2.88 6.79
N LEU A 79 5.34 -1.96 7.31
CA LEU A 79 5.81 -0.81 6.53
C LEU A 79 7.29 -0.93 6.23
N GLN A 80 7.70 -0.30 5.15
CA GLN A 80 9.11 -0.19 4.80
C GLN A 80 9.35 1.09 4.02
N SER A 81 10.57 1.62 4.13
CA SER A 81 10.97 2.80 3.37
C SER A 81 11.62 2.34 2.07
N LEU A 82 11.27 2.96 0.97
CA LEU A 82 11.79 2.60 -0.35
C LEU A 82 12.15 3.84 -1.15
N CYS A 83 13.16 3.72 -2.02
CA CYS A 83 13.41 4.73 -3.03
C CYS A 83 12.38 4.55 -4.16
N GLU A 84 12.27 5.53 -5.03
CA GLU A 84 11.27 5.49 -6.09
C GLU A 84 11.42 4.29 -7.02
N THR A 85 12.64 3.96 -7.38
CA THR A 85 12.90 2.84 -8.28
C THR A 85 12.43 1.51 -7.67
N CYS A 86 12.79 1.27 -6.41
CA CYS A 86 12.39 0.03 -5.74
C CYS A 86 10.90 -0.01 -5.49
N ASN A 87 10.30 1.15 -5.18
CA ASN A 87 8.87 1.24 -4.99
C ASN A 87 8.12 0.89 -6.28
N HIS A 88 8.60 1.40 -7.41
CA HIS A 88 7.99 1.10 -8.71
C HIS A 88 8.08 -0.39 -9.02
N ALA A 89 9.25 -0.99 -8.84
CA ALA A 89 9.45 -2.40 -9.11
C ALA A 89 8.55 -3.26 -8.22
N LYS A 90 8.44 -2.89 -6.95
CA LYS A 90 7.56 -3.61 -6.03
C LYS A 90 6.11 -3.48 -6.44
N GLY A 91 5.70 -2.31 -6.94
CA GLY A 91 4.34 -2.11 -7.42
C GLY A 91 3.94 -3.09 -8.50
N GLN A 92 4.88 -3.44 -9.38
CA GLN A 92 4.60 -4.43 -10.41
C GLN A 92 4.38 -5.83 -9.83
N ARG A 93 5.16 -6.18 -8.81
CA ARG A 93 4.99 -7.47 -8.11
C ARG A 93 3.68 -7.48 -7.32
N ASP A 94 3.36 -6.37 -6.68
CA ASP A 94 2.16 -6.26 -5.86
C ASP A 94 0.88 -6.43 -6.68
N LYS A 95 0.89 -5.98 -7.92
CA LYS A 95 -0.27 -6.15 -8.81
C LYS A 95 -0.67 -7.61 -8.94
N LYS A 96 0.32 -8.48 -9.14
CA LYS A 96 0.07 -9.91 -9.26
C LYS A 96 -0.50 -10.49 -7.98
N LEU A 97 0.08 -10.09 -6.86
CA LEU A 97 -0.35 -10.56 -5.55
C LEU A 97 -1.80 -10.14 -5.27
N ILE A 98 -2.13 -8.89 -5.57
CA ILE A 98 -3.47 -8.40 -5.37
C ILE A 98 -4.47 -9.12 -6.28
N GLN A 99 -4.08 -9.39 -7.52
CA GLN A 99 -4.94 -10.11 -8.45
C GLN A 99 -5.27 -11.51 -7.94
N GLU A 100 -4.25 -12.22 -7.43
CA GLU A 100 -4.45 -13.53 -6.85
C GLU A 100 -5.36 -13.47 -5.64
N TRP A 101 -5.13 -12.49 -4.77
CA TRP A 101 -5.94 -12.30 -3.58
C TRP A 101 -7.40 -12.08 -3.96
N ARG A 102 -7.66 -11.27 -4.99
CA ARG A 102 -9.03 -10.99 -5.42
C ARG A 102 -9.73 -12.23 -5.98
N ARG A 103 -9.00 -13.11 -6.65
CA ARG A 103 -9.59 -14.35 -7.13
C ARG A 103 -10.10 -15.20 -5.99
N ASN A 104 -9.42 -15.15 -4.85
CA ASN A 104 -9.79 -15.93 -3.67
C ASN A 104 -10.80 -15.19 -2.77
N HIS A 105 -11.06 -13.92 -3.06
CA HIS A 105 -11.98 -13.10 -2.26
C HIS A 105 -12.90 -12.30 -3.19
N PRO A 106 -13.72 -13.00 -3.98
CA PRO A 106 -14.53 -12.32 -5.00
C PRO A 106 -15.58 -11.37 -4.44
N GLU A 107 -15.91 -11.48 -3.17
CA GLU A 107 -16.90 -10.60 -2.54
C GLU A 107 -16.32 -9.30 -2.01
N VAL A 108 -15.06 -9.13 -2.08
CA VAL A 108 -14.41 -7.92 -1.65
C VAL A 108 -14.12 -7.02 -2.84
#